data_6ae224b00e46920fe7b5ccb596ca7951
#
_entry.id   6ae224b00e46920fe7b5ccb596ca7951
#
_cell.length_a   1.000
_cell.length_b   1.000
_cell.length_c   1.000
_cell.angle_alpha   90.00
_cell.angle_beta   90.00
_cell.angle_gamma   90.00
#
_symmetry.space_group_name_H-M   'P 1'
#
loop_
_entity.id
_entity.type
_entity.pdbx_description
1 polymer ?
#
loop_
_entity_poly.entity_id
_entity_poly.type
_entity_poly.pdbx_seq_one_letter_code
_entity_poly.pdbx_strand_id
1 'polypeptide(L)'
;GKKGINLAIKDLVNHPSCREFIATKLCKYLITDNPTPEMIAPVIKAWEKSDGLLPEVHKAAIKVAFEYNDKYKKFQNPENWWLTTINMSGSNYKYPVSEYKMNQFAFGFKPSHEMRFPSWLLEDIGCHPYKQKQPNGYSDLEKDWLSTELVIRRLMYAKKAFHQYKISDQIDDTIHERIIRTNFDNP
;
A
#
# COMPACT_ATOMS: atom_id res chain seq x y z
N GLY A 1 7.56 31.73 -18.46
CA GLY A 1 7.66 30.68 -19.44
C GLY A 1 8.26 29.40 -18.88
N LYS A 2 8.39 28.32 -19.69
CA LYS A 2 8.91 26.99 -19.30
C LYS A 2 10.22 27.02 -18.49
N LYS A 3 11.15 27.93 -18.81
CA LYS A 3 12.42 28.07 -18.07
C LYS A 3 12.21 28.46 -16.60
N GLY A 4 11.28 29.36 -16.30
CA GLY A 4 10.99 29.77 -14.93
C GLY A 4 10.34 28.64 -14.11
N ILE A 5 9.45 27.85 -14.72
CA ILE A 5 8.83 26.67 -14.06
C ILE A 5 9.88 25.63 -13.73
N ASN A 6 10.78 25.30 -14.66
CA ASN A 6 11.83 24.32 -14.44
C ASN A 6 12.82 24.75 -13.34
N LEU A 7 13.14 26.04 -13.25
CA LEU A 7 13.96 26.58 -12.16
C LEU A 7 13.24 26.43 -10.83
N ALA A 8 11.99 26.84 -10.75
CA ALA A 8 11.19 26.72 -9.51
C ALA A 8 11.07 25.25 -9.05
N ILE A 9 10.84 24.32 -9.99
CA ILE A 9 10.82 22.88 -9.66
C ILE A 9 12.17 22.43 -9.13
N LYS A 10 13.27 22.84 -9.77
CA LYS A 10 14.62 22.49 -9.33
C LYS A 10 14.92 23.03 -7.94
N ASP A 11 14.55 24.27 -7.66
CA ASP A 11 14.74 24.88 -6.35
C ASP A 11 13.93 24.16 -5.27
N LEU A 12 12.67 23.78 -5.57
CA LEU A 12 11.81 23.03 -4.65
C LEU A 12 12.38 21.63 -4.37
N VAL A 13 12.81 20.90 -5.38
CA VAL A 13 13.37 19.55 -5.22
C VAL A 13 14.66 19.56 -4.41
N ASN A 14 15.48 20.58 -4.59
CA ASN A 14 16.76 20.72 -3.87
C ASN A 14 16.60 21.34 -2.47
N HIS A 15 15.41 21.82 -2.13
CA HIS A 15 15.19 22.42 -0.82
C HIS A 15 15.28 21.39 0.30
N PRO A 16 16.04 21.63 1.39
CA PRO A 16 16.18 20.68 2.50
C PRO A 16 14.85 20.18 3.07
N SER A 17 13.88 21.07 3.23
CA SER A 17 12.56 20.71 3.76
C SER A 17 11.77 19.78 2.82
N CYS A 18 12.00 19.84 1.51
CA CYS A 18 11.34 18.92 0.57
C CYS A 18 11.82 17.49 0.78
N ARG A 19 13.14 17.28 0.83
CA ARG A 19 13.71 15.95 1.05
C ARG A 19 13.39 15.37 2.42
N GLU A 20 13.41 16.21 3.46
CA GLU A 20 13.02 15.81 4.81
C GLU A 20 11.54 15.39 4.87
N PHE A 21 10.66 16.21 4.25
CA PHE A 21 9.24 15.92 4.17
C PHE A 21 8.97 14.59 3.44
N ILE A 22 9.56 14.38 2.28
CA ILE A 22 9.36 13.15 1.49
C ILE A 22 9.94 11.95 2.22
N ALA A 23 11.16 12.05 2.79
CA ALA A 23 11.75 10.97 3.56
C ALA A 23 10.88 10.60 4.78
N THR A 24 10.37 11.60 5.49
CA THR A 24 9.43 11.39 6.61
C THR A 24 8.14 10.71 6.15
N LYS A 25 7.56 11.13 5.03
CA LYS A 25 6.35 10.51 4.46
C LYS A 25 6.58 9.05 4.09
N LEU A 26 7.71 8.73 3.47
CA LEU A 26 8.06 7.33 3.14
C LEU A 26 8.20 6.47 4.39
N CYS A 27 8.88 6.97 5.42
CA CYS A 27 9.01 6.26 6.69
C CYS A 27 7.66 6.12 7.41
N LYS A 28 6.81 7.15 7.37
CA LYS A 28 5.43 7.08 7.89
C LYS A 28 4.61 6.02 7.17
N TYR A 29 4.71 5.94 5.87
CA TYR A 29 3.96 4.98 5.08
C TYR A 29 4.41 3.54 5.34
N LEU A 30 5.72 3.30 5.39
CA LEU A 30 6.29 1.96 5.42
C LEU A 30 6.50 1.39 6.84
N ILE A 31 6.76 2.22 7.86
CA ILE A 31 7.29 1.76 9.14
C ILE A 31 6.35 2.06 10.30
N THR A 32 6.10 3.35 10.59
CA THR A 32 5.33 3.79 11.76
C THR A 32 4.78 5.19 11.56
N ASP A 33 3.70 5.52 12.25
CA ASP A 33 3.12 6.87 12.21
C ASP A 33 4.04 7.96 12.75
N ASN A 34 5.00 7.59 13.61
CA ASN A 34 5.95 8.49 14.24
C ASN A 34 7.40 8.03 14.00
N PRO A 35 7.93 8.19 12.77
CA PRO A 35 9.29 7.79 12.47
C PRO A 35 10.30 8.64 13.23
N THR A 36 11.34 7.99 13.75
CA THR A 36 12.44 8.66 14.45
C THR A 36 13.45 9.27 13.47
N PRO A 37 14.27 10.24 13.92
CA PRO A 37 15.33 10.80 13.07
C PRO A 37 16.28 9.74 12.49
N GLU A 38 16.55 8.66 13.23
CA GLU A 38 17.43 7.56 12.82
C GLU A 38 16.84 6.78 11.63
N MET A 39 15.50 6.70 11.52
CA MET A 39 14.82 6.09 10.38
C MET A 39 14.84 6.98 9.16
N ILE A 40 14.74 8.29 9.36
CA ILE A 40 14.63 9.29 8.30
C ILE A 40 15.99 9.60 7.67
N ALA A 41 17.06 9.67 8.49
CA ALA A 41 18.39 10.09 8.06
C ALA A 41 18.98 9.27 6.90
N PRO A 42 18.86 7.92 6.84
CA PRO A 42 19.36 7.14 5.71
C PRO A 42 18.67 7.47 4.39
N VAL A 43 17.38 7.81 4.44
CA VAL A 43 16.57 8.16 3.26
C VAL A 43 16.97 9.55 2.74
N ILE A 44 17.18 10.52 3.64
CA ILE A 44 17.70 11.85 3.30
C ILE A 44 19.08 11.72 2.66
N LYS A 45 19.98 10.91 3.26
CA LYS A 45 21.33 10.68 2.73
C LYS A 45 21.31 10.06 1.34
N ALA A 46 20.37 9.14 1.07
CA ALA A 46 20.18 8.56 -0.27
C ALA A 46 19.74 9.62 -1.27
N TRP A 47 18.83 10.51 -0.87
CA TRP A 47 18.41 11.65 -1.69
C TRP A 47 19.58 12.55 -2.07
N GLU A 48 20.37 12.96 -1.08
CA GLU A 48 21.54 13.83 -1.30
C GLU A 48 22.59 13.18 -2.20
N LYS A 49 22.86 11.89 -1.99
CA LYS A 49 23.85 11.15 -2.79
C LYS A 49 23.43 10.95 -4.23
N SER A 50 22.14 10.82 -4.49
CA SER A 50 21.59 10.49 -5.81
C SER A 50 20.99 11.71 -6.54
N ASP A 51 21.15 12.92 -5.99
CA ASP A 51 20.52 14.14 -6.51
C ASP A 51 18.99 13.98 -6.69
N GLY A 52 18.35 13.34 -5.71
CA GLY A 52 16.90 13.13 -5.70
C GLY A 52 16.37 12.02 -6.62
N LEU A 53 17.23 11.11 -7.07
CA LEU A 53 16.79 9.98 -7.89
C LEU A 53 15.86 9.06 -7.09
N LEU A 54 14.56 9.10 -7.39
CA LEU A 54 13.52 8.42 -6.62
C LEU A 54 13.73 6.91 -6.43
N PRO A 55 14.20 6.12 -7.42
CA PRO A 55 14.50 4.71 -7.19
C PRO A 55 15.49 4.45 -6.05
N GLU A 56 16.53 5.29 -5.92
CA GLU A 56 17.52 5.15 -4.85
C GLU A 56 16.95 5.58 -3.48
N VAL A 57 16.10 6.60 -3.47
CA VAL A 57 15.39 7.07 -2.28
C VAL A 57 14.42 5.99 -1.78
N HIS A 58 13.63 5.39 -2.68
CA HIS A 58 12.70 4.31 -2.33
C HIS A 58 13.44 3.07 -1.83
N LYS A 59 14.54 2.69 -2.49
CA LYS A 59 15.37 1.57 -2.06
C LYS A 59 15.91 1.76 -0.64
N ALA A 60 16.37 2.98 -0.31
CA ALA A 60 16.81 3.29 1.03
C ALA A 60 15.66 3.20 2.05
N ALA A 61 14.47 3.74 1.73
CA ALA A 61 13.31 3.67 2.60
C ALA A 61 12.85 2.22 2.85
N ILE A 62 12.84 1.39 1.82
CA ILE A 62 12.51 -0.04 1.93
C ILE A 62 13.54 -0.76 2.81
N LYS A 63 14.83 -0.47 2.64
CA LYS A 63 15.88 -1.05 3.47
C LYS A 63 15.69 -0.71 4.95
N VAL A 64 15.43 0.55 5.26
CA VAL A 64 15.11 0.98 6.64
C VAL A 64 13.87 0.26 7.16
N ALA A 65 12.82 0.11 6.34
CA ALA A 65 11.62 -0.62 6.73
C ALA A 65 11.90 -2.06 7.13
N PHE A 66 12.78 -2.76 6.40
CA PHE A 66 13.21 -4.11 6.77
C PHE A 66 14.01 -4.14 8.07
N GLU A 67 14.89 -3.17 8.31
CA GLU A 67 15.71 -3.08 9.54
C GLU A 67 14.84 -2.87 10.80
N TYR A 68 13.67 -2.26 10.65
CA TYR A 68 12.74 -1.97 11.75
C TYR A 68 11.50 -2.87 11.79
N ASN A 69 11.38 -3.84 10.89
CA ASN A 69 10.18 -4.70 10.77
C ASN A 69 9.82 -5.43 12.07
N ASP A 70 10.80 -5.85 12.84
CA ASP A 70 10.56 -6.60 14.10
C ASP A 70 10.08 -5.69 15.24
N LYS A 71 10.40 -4.40 15.16
CA LYS A 71 10.06 -3.42 16.21
C LYS A 71 8.73 -2.74 16.00
N TYR A 72 8.33 -2.54 14.74
CA TYR A 72 7.16 -1.76 14.38
C TYR A 72 6.27 -2.55 13.41
N LYS A 73 5.07 -2.88 13.88
CA LYS A 73 4.05 -3.53 13.04
C LYS A 73 2.92 -2.54 12.82
N LYS A 74 3.06 -1.75 11.76
CA LYS A 74 2.04 -0.78 11.38
C LYS A 74 0.79 -1.46 10.87
N PHE A 75 -0.38 -1.05 11.37
CA PHE A 75 -1.66 -1.48 10.82
C PHE A 75 -1.82 -0.97 9.39
N GLN A 76 -1.95 -1.89 8.46
CA GLN A 76 -1.95 -1.57 7.04
C GLN A 76 -3.20 -0.80 6.61
N ASN A 77 -3.04 0.15 5.70
CA ASN A 77 -4.16 0.73 4.98
C ASN A 77 -4.89 -0.34 4.17
N PRO A 78 -6.13 -0.10 3.71
CA PRO A 78 -6.93 -1.10 3.01
C PRO A 78 -6.28 -1.68 1.76
N GLU A 79 -5.60 -0.86 0.97
CA GLU A 79 -4.94 -1.27 -0.26
C GLU A 79 -3.77 -2.21 0.02
N ASN A 80 -2.87 -1.82 0.92
CA ASN A 80 -1.74 -2.64 1.32
C ASN A 80 -2.18 -3.95 1.97
N TRP A 81 -3.19 -3.89 2.83
CA TRP A 81 -3.78 -5.08 3.43
C TRP A 81 -4.29 -6.07 2.37
N TRP A 82 -4.99 -5.57 1.36
CA TRP A 82 -5.53 -6.40 0.28
C TRP A 82 -4.42 -7.02 -0.57
N LEU A 83 -3.43 -6.22 -0.98
CA LEU A 83 -2.28 -6.71 -1.74
C LEU A 83 -1.49 -7.77 -0.97
N THR A 84 -1.27 -7.53 0.33
CA THR A 84 -0.61 -8.49 1.21
C THR A 84 -1.42 -9.78 1.32
N THR A 85 -2.73 -9.69 1.52
CA THR A 85 -3.62 -10.85 1.61
C THR A 85 -3.58 -11.70 0.35
N ILE A 86 -3.61 -11.08 -0.84
CA ILE A 86 -3.47 -11.81 -2.11
C ILE A 86 -2.10 -12.48 -2.22
N ASN A 87 -1.03 -11.75 -1.94
CA ASN A 87 0.32 -12.28 -2.03
C ASN A 87 0.55 -13.44 -1.05
N MET A 88 0.03 -13.33 0.17
CA MET A 88 0.15 -14.39 1.18
C MET A 88 -0.67 -15.62 0.84
N SER A 89 -1.82 -15.45 0.17
CA SER A 89 -2.66 -16.57 -0.24
C SER A 89 -2.07 -17.39 -1.38
N GLY A 90 -0.97 -16.94 -1.99
CA GLY A 90 -0.37 -17.61 -3.16
C GLY A 90 -1.28 -17.65 -4.37
N SER A 91 -2.43 -16.97 -4.31
CA SER A 91 -3.37 -16.99 -5.40
C SER A 91 -2.79 -16.28 -6.63
N ASN A 92 -2.80 -16.96 -7.76
CA ASN A 92 -2.57 -16.36 -9.07
C ASN A 92 -3.76 -15.48 -9.47
N TYR A 93 -4.07 -14.49 -8.64
CA TYR A 93 -5.12 -13.54 -8.93
C TYR A 93 -4.74 -12.75 -10.17
N LYS A 94 -5.14 -13.28 -11.31
CA LYS A 94 -5.07 -12.53 -12.56
C LYS A 94 -6.15 -11.47 -12.50
N TYR A 95 -5.72 -10.25 -12.36
CA TYR A 95 -6.58 -9.10 -12.56
C TYR A 95 -7.32 -9.32 -13.88
N PRO A 96 -8.63 -9.31 -13.89
CA PRO A 96 -9.36 -9.43 -15.15
C PRO A 96 -9.28 -8.11 -15.93
N VAL A 97 -8.08 -7.74 -16.36
CA VAL A 97 -7.86 -6.67 -17.35
C VAL A 97 -8.15 -7.24 -18.74
N SER A 98 -9.32 -7.80 -18.93
CA SER A 98 -9.72 -8.12 -20.28
C SER A 98 -10.44 -6.91 -20.87
N GLU A 99 -10.09 -6.59 -22.09
CA GLU A 99 -10.68 -5.56 -22.97
C GLU A 99 -12.23 -5.56 -22.97
N TYR A 100 -12.81 -6.70 -22.78
CA TYR A 100 -14.20 -6.96 -22.60
C TYR A 100 -14.90 -6.03 -21.59
N LYS A 101 -14.20 -5.51 -20.64
CA LYS A 101 -14.79 -4.96 -19.42
C LYS A 101 -14.78 -3.45 -19.40
N MET A 102 -13.88 -2.83 -20.10
CA MET A 102 -13.94 -1.38 -20.32
C MET A 102 -15.15 -0.99 -21.15
N ASN A 103 -15.53 -1.81 -22.14
CA ASN A 103 -16.70 -1.56 -22.96
C ASN A 103 -18.02 -1.73 -22.21
N GLN A 104 -18.10 -2.62 -21.23
CA GLN A 104 -19.31 -2.78 -20.40
C GLN A 104 -19.54 -1.62 -19.44
N PHE A 105 -18.48 -0.98 -18.94
CA PHE A 105 -18.61 0.23 -18.15
C PHE A 105 -19.16 1.41 -18.94
N ALA A 106 -18.78 1.53 -20.20
CA ALA A 106 -19.27 2.61 -21.07
C ALA A 106 -20.78 2.51 -21.37
N PHE A 107 -21.37 1.32 -21.27
CA PHE A 107 -22.78 1.06 -21.59
C PHE A 107 -23.68 0.80 -20.37
N GLY A 108 -23.22 1.07 -19.15
CA GLY A 108 -24.06 0.97 -17.95
C GLY A 108 -24.41 -0.45 -17.51
N PHE A 109 -23.75 -1.47 -18.01
CA PHE A 109 -23.93 -2.84 -17.56
C PHE A 109 -23.40 -3.00 -16.13
N LYS A 110 -24.23 -3.52 -15.21
CA LYS A 110 -23.75 -3.94 -13.90
C LYS A 110 -22.89 -5.19 -14.07
N PRO A 111 -21.61 -5.18 -13.62
CA PRO A 111 -20.77 -6.37 -13.70
C PRO A 111 -21.43 -7.51 -12.91
N SER A 112 -21.34 -8.73 -13.44
CA SER A 112 -21.78 -9.92 -12.72
C SER A 112 -20.99 -10.06 -11.40
N HIS A 113 -21.56 -10.78 -10.42
CA HIS A 113 -20.93 -10.95 -9.10
C HIS A 113 -19.48 -11.46 -9.14
N GLU A 114 -19.09 -12.14 -10.22
CA GLU A 114 -17.74 -12.68 -10.44
C GLU A 114 -16.72 -11.65 -10.92
N MET A 115 -17.15 -10.43 -11.25
CA MET A 115 -16.33 -9.39 -11.87
C MET A 115 -16.21 -8.11 -11.01
N ARG A 116 -16.29 -8.23 -9.70
CA ARG A 116 -16.14 -7.06 -8.84
C ARG A 116 -14.68 -6.62 -8.79
N PHE A 117 -14.42 -5.41 -9.30
CA PHE A 117 -13.11 -4.78 -9.23
C PHE A 117 -12.65 -4.62 -7.79
N PRO A 118 -11.33 -4.74 -7.52
CA PRO A 118 -10.76 -4.39 -6.22
C PRO A 118 -11.16 -3.02 -5.71
N SER A 119 -11.42 -2.05 -6.60
CA SER A 119 -11.92 -0.73 -6.21
C SER A 119 -13.21 -0.78 -5.39
N TRP A 120 -14.11 -1.70 -5.71
CA TRP A 120 -15.35 -1.85 -4.97
C TRP A 120 -15.14 -2.48 -3.59
N LEU A 121 -14.27 -3.45 -3.49
CA LEU A 121 -13.85 -4.04 -2.22
C LEU A 121 -13.14 -2.98 -1.36
N LEU A 122 -12.25 -2.21 -1.96
CA LEU A 122 -11.56 -1.12 -1.28
C LEU A 122 -12.53 -0.03 -0.81
N GLU A 123 -13.60 0.27 -1.59
CA GLU A 123 -14.65 1.19 -1.17
C GLU A 123 -15.34 0.72 0.11
N ASP A 124 -15.72 -0.56 0.17
CA ASP A 124 -16.41 -1.12 1.34
C ASP A 124 -15.54 -1.16 2.60
N ILE A 125 -14.24 -1.24 2.45
CA ILE A 125 -13.28 -1.14 3.56
C ILE A 125 -12.71 0.27 3.75
N GLY A 126 -13.37 1.28 3.15
CA GLY A 126 -13.13 2.69 3.41
C GLY A 126 -12.11 3.38 2.52
N CYS A 127 -11.61 2.73 1.48
CA CYS A 127 -10.58 3.29 0.60
C CYS A 127 -10.95 3.13 -0.88
N HIS A 128 -11.87 3.97 -1.37
CA HIS A 128 -12.18 3.94 -2.80
C HIS A 128 -11.10 4.67 -3.61
N PRO A 129 -10.32 3.98 -4.47
CA PRO A 129 -9.33 4.64 -5.29
C PRO A 129 -9.93 5.79 -6.09
N TYR A 130 -9.23 6.91 -6.13
CA TYR A 130 -9.59 8.13 -6.87
C TYR A 130 -10.88 8.84 -6.46
N LYS A 131 -11.53 8.44 -5.35
CA LYS A 131 -12.73 9.11 -4.83
C LYS A 131 -12.49 9.87 -3.51
N GLN A 132 -11.27 10.27 -3.25
CA GLN A 132 -10.97 11.13 -2.10
C GLN A 132 -11.68 12.48 -2.26
N LYS A 133 -12.32 12.92 -1.18
CA LYS A 133 -12.99 14.23 -1.15
C LYS A 133 -12.01 15.41 -1.11
N GLN A 134 -10.79 15.16 -0.67
CA GLN A 134 -9.75 16.16 -0.49
C GLN A 134 -8.51 15.84 -1.35
N PRO A 135 -7.77 16.85 -1.83
CA PRO A 135 -6.62 16.64 -2.72
C PRO A 135 -5.39 16.04 -2.03
N ASN A 136 -5.38 15.94 -0.71
CA ASN A 136 -4.29 15.34 0.08
C ASN A 136 -4.28 13.81 0.11
N GLY A 137 -5.25 13.16 -0.54
CA GLY A 137 -5.35 11.71 -0.57
C GLY A 137 -5.94 11.11 0.72
N TYR A 138 -5.82 9.78 0.83
CA TYR A 138 -6.18 9.05 2.05
C TYR A 138 -5.09 9.19 3.11
N SER A 139 -5.48 8.99 4.37
CA SER A 139 -4.55 9.08 5.49
C SER A 139 -3.49 7.97 5.45
N ASP A 140 -2.25 8.33 5.79
CA ASP A 140 -1.15 7.39 6.00
C ASP A 140 -1.12 6.85 7.45
N LEU A 141 -1.96 7.38 8.35
CA LEU A 141 -1.94 7.05 9.75
C LEU A 141 -2.76 5.79 10.05
N GLU A 142 -2.20 4.87 10.80
CA GLU A 142 -2.87 3.61 11.16
C GLU A 142 -4.14 3.82 11.98
N LYS A 143 -4.16 4.83 12.86
CA LYS A 143 -5.32 5.17 13.69
C LYS A 143 -6.58 5.46 12.88
N ASP A 144 -6.43 5.98 11.66
CA ASP A 144 -7.55 6.33 10.81
C ASP A 144 -8.15 5.08 10.12
N TRP A 145 -7.42 3.96 10.15
CA TRP A 145 -7.82 2.67 9.61
C TRP A 145 -8.17 1.62 10.67
N LEU A 146 -7.79 1.89 11.93
CA LEU A 146 -7.97 0.98 13.06
C LEU A 146 -9.32 1.24 13.76
N SER A 147 -10.42 1.13 13.04
CA SER A 147 -11.76 1.12 13.63
C SER A 147 -12.31 -0.31 13.68
N THR A 148 -13.12 -0.61 14.70
CA THR A 148 -13.77 -1.91 14.87
C THR A 148 -14.56 -2.30 13.61
N GLU A 149 -15.29 -1.34 13.03
CA GLU A 149 -16.08 -1.58 11.83
C GLU A 149 -15.20 -1.97 10.64
N LEU A 150 -14.11 -1.24 10.39
CA LEU A 150 -13.20 -1.53 9.27
C LEU A 150 -12.48 -2.87 9.45
N VAL A 151 -12.11 -3.22 10.69
CA VAL A 151 -11.52 -4.53 11.00
C VAL A 151 -12.51 -5.66 10.73
N ILE A 152 -13.75 -5.55 11.20
CA ILE A 152 -14.79 -6.54 10.94
C ILE A 152 -15.05 -6.68 9.43
N ARG A 153 -15.15 -5.57 8.71
CA ARG A 153 -15.33 -5.60 7.24
C ARG A 153 -14.17 -6.34 6.56
N ARG A 154 -12.92 -6.07 6.93
CA ARG A 154 -11.75 -6.80 6.40
C ARG A 154 -11.85 -8.31 6.64
N LEU A 155 -12.21 -8.71 7.86
CA LEU A 155 -12.39 -10.13 8.19
C LEU A 155 -13.51 -10.78 7.37
N MET A 156 -14.64 -10.09 7.19
CA MET A 156 -15.73 -10.57 6.34
C MET A 156 -15.30 -10.72 4.87
N TYR A 157 -14.52 -9.76 4.35
CA TYR A 157 -13.99 -9.85 3.00
C TYR A 157 -12.94 -10.92 2.83
N ALA A 158 -12.02 -11.09 3.79
CA ALA A 158 -11.07 -12.17 3.78
C ALA A 158 -11.78 -13.53 3.74
N LYS A 159 -12.79 -13.73 4.61
CA LYS A 159 -13.61 -14.94 4.61
C LYS A 159 -14.33 -15.16 3.28
N LYS A 160 -14.93 -14.12 2.73
CA LYS A 160 -15.65 -14.18 1.46
C LYS A 160 -14.71 -14.50 0.30
N ALA A 161 -13.57 -13.83 0.22
CA ALA A 161 -12.55 -14.10 -0.79
C ALA A 161 -12.05 -15.53 -0.71
N PHE A 162 -11.76 -16.01 0.51
CA PHE A 162 -11.32 -17.38 0.75
C PHE A 162 -12.32 -18.43 0.21
N HIS A 163 -13.60 -18.24 0.46
CA HIS A 163 -14.64 -19.16 -0.03
C HIS A 163 -14.99 -18.98 -1.51
N GLN A 164 -15.09 -17.75 -1.96
CA GLN A 164 -15.60 -17.43 -3.30
C GLN A 164 -14.56 -17.70 -4.40
N TYR A 165 -13.28 -17.49 -4.11
CA TYR A 165 -12.21 -17.68 -5.08
C TYR A 165 -11.52 -19.04 -4.95
N LYS A 166 -12.07 -19.94 -4.15
CA LYS A 166 -11.50 -21.27 -3.89
C LYS A 166 -10.01 -21.20 -3.53
N ILE A 167 -9.65 -20.17 -2.78
CA ILE A 167 -8.26 -20.00 -2.31
C ILE A 167 -7.88 -21.23 -1.46
N SER A 168 -8.85 -21.84 -0.76
CA SER A 168 -8.67 -23.09 -0.01
C SER A 168 -8.10 -24.23 -0.84
N ASP A 169 -8.47 -24.31 -2.12
CA ASP A 169 -8.01 -25.38 -3.02
C ASP A 169 -6.62 -25.09 -3.61
N GLN A 170 -6.11 -23.87 -3.40
CA GLN A 170 -4.82 -23.38 -3.91
C GLN A 170 -3.78 -23.17 -2.80
N ILE A 171 -4.21 -23.20 -1.55
CA ILE A 171 -3.30 -23.12 -0.40
C ILE A 171 -2.74 -24.52 -0.17
N ASP A 172 -1.49 -24.71 -0.56
CA ASP A 172 -0.74 -25.88 -0.16
C ASP A 172 -0.19 -25.72 1.28
N ASP A 173 0.29 -26.83 1.86
CA ASP A 173 0.82 -26.84 3.22
C ASP A 173 2.01 -25.88 3.39
N THR A 174 2.73 -25.58 2.31
CA THR A 174 3.88 -24.67 2.34
C THR A 174 3.47 -23.23 2.59
N ILE A 175 2.30 -22.80 2.10
CA ILE A 175 1.73 -21.47 2.38
C ILE A 175 1.29 -21.39 3.83
N HIS A 176 0.65 -22.45 4.34
CA HIS A 176 0.25 -22.54 5.74
C HIS A 176 1.45 -22.41 6.68
N GLU A 177 2.51 -23.17 6.42
CA GLU A 177 3.78 -23.07 7.15
C GLU A 177 4.41 -21.68 7.05
N ARG A 178 4.39 -21.06 5.88
CA ARG A 178 4.92 -19.69 5.69
C ARG A 178 4.16 -18.67 6.52
N ILE A 179 2.82 -18.74 6.54
CA ILE A 179 1.99 -17.83 7.34
C ILE A 179 2.27 -18.03 8.83
N ILE A 180 2.39 -19.26 9.30
CA ILE A 180 2.70 -19.59 10.69
C ILE A 180 4.08 -19.05 11.07
N ARG A 181 5.12 -19.39 10.31
CA ARG A 181 6.50 -18.94 10.58
C ARG A 181 6.64 -17.42 10.58
N THR A 182 5.97 -16.73 9.65
CA THR A 182 6.06 -15.26 9.56
C THR A 182 5.36 -14.54 10.70
N ASN A 183 4.36 -15.15 11.33
CA ASN A 183 3.53 -14.48 12.34
C ASN A 183 3.72 -15.01 13.77
N PHE A 184 4.29 -16.22 13.94
CA PHE A 184 4.32 -16.89 15.25
C PHE A 184 5.71 -17.36 15.69
N ASP A 185 6.70 -17.43 14.81
CA ASP A 185 8.04 -17.94 15.14
C ASP A 185 9.04 -16.86 15.61
N ASN A 186 8.61 -15.61 15.83
CA ASN A 186 9.42 -14.60 16.51
C ASN A 186 8.85 -14.34 17.92
N PRO A 187 9.50 -14.86 18.98
CA PRO A 187 9.18 -14.54 20.36
C PRO A 187 9.45 -13.07 20.69
#